data_be5add3ad2d6300fc271884ec052c5c0
#
_entry.id   be5add3ad2d6300fc271884ec052c5c0
#
_cell.length_a   1.000
_cell.length_b   1.000
_cell.length_c   1.000
_cell.angle_alpha   90.00
_cell.angle_beta   90.00
_cell.angle_gamma   90.00
#
_symmetry.space_group_name_H-M   'P 1'
#
loop_
_entity.id
_entity.type
_entity.pdbx_description
1 polymer ?
#
loop_
_entity_poly.entity_id
_entity_poly.type
_entity_poly.pdbx_seq_one_letter_code
_entity_poly.pdbx_strand_id
1 'polypeptide(L)'
;MTPGEAPDLLTGLPDVPVRWSAMVRDAATGAVLADHLGSRVLRTASVGKLFLLLEVARRIVAGDLDPHEQLSWTPEEWVADSGLWHRLDARRLGVADLALLIGAVSDNLATNVLVRRVGLDAVQAMARSVGCRDSTLLDRVRTDRGPEHPPTLSLGSAVELSDVLAGLHRRSVVSAEVSALVLGWLSADTDLSMVAAGLGLDPLAHDEADRGVRLVNKTGTISVVRVDVGVIEGPGRALAYAVLAEWEPGQDPRDDVLDAMRSVGRRLRSAAGA
;
A
#
# COMPACT_ATOMS: atom_id res chain seq x y z
N MET A 1 15.58 31.24 -17.63
CA MET A 1 14.65 30.12 -17.71
C MET A 1 13.44 30.48 -16.88
N THR A 2 12.29 30.66 -17.49
CA THR A 2 11.01 30.84 -16.83
C THR A 2 10.76 29.63 -15.91
N PRO A 3 10.18 29.79 -14.68
CA PRO A 3 9.75 28.66 -13.87
C PRO A 3 8.72 27.89 -14.71
N GLY A 4 9.12 26.70 -15.20
CA GLY A 4 8.23 25.83 -15.96
C GLY A 4 7.08 25.42 -15.06
N GLU A 5 5.85 25.44 -15.59
CA GLU A 5 4.69 24.80 -14.99
C GLU A 5 5.11 23.41 -14.52
N ALA A 6 4.83 23.09 -13.26
CA ALA A 6 5.07 21.75 -12.74
C ALA A 6 4.32 20.75 -13.66
N PRO A 7 4.99 19.72 -14.17
CA PRO A 7 4.31 18.77 -15.04
C PRO A 7 3.08 18.23 -14.31
N ASP A 8 1.92 18.24 -14.98
CA ASP A 8 0.70 17.68 -14.42
C ASP A 8 0.88 16.16 -14.26
N LEU A 9 1.28 15.74 -13.06
CA LEU A 9 1.70 14.38 -12.74
C LEU A 9 0.54 13.38 -12.84
N LEU A 10 -0.70 13.86 -12.76
CA LEU A 10 -1.92 13.06 -12.74
C LEU A 10 -2.79 13.24 -14.00
N THR A 11 -2.28 13.86 -15.05
CA THR A 11 -3.01 14.00 -16.34
C THR A 11 -3.37 12.63 -16.91
N GLY A 12 -4.56 12.56 -17.55
CA GLY A 12 -5.00 11.40 -18.30
C GLY A 12 -5.59 10.28 -17.44
N LEU A 13 -6.03 10.60 -16.24
CA LEU A 13 -6.91 9.73 -15.47
C LEU A 13 -8.34 9.92 -16.00
N PRO A 14 -8.96 8.94 -16.69
CA PRO A 14 -10.31 9.07 -17.23
C PRO A 14 -11.36 9.01 -16.12
N ASP A 15 -12.29 9.96 -16.08
CA ASP A 15 -13.31 10.01 -15.03
C ASP A 15 -14.46 9.01 -15.21
N VAL A 16 -14.66 8.47 -16.42
CA VAL A 16 -15.76 7.55 -16.73
C VAL A 16 -15.25 6.39 -17.57
N PRO A 17 -15.57 5.15 -17.22
CA PRO A 17 -16.45 4.65 -16.15
C PRO A 17 -15.76 4.42 -14.79
N VAL A 18 -14.61 5.03 -14.54
CA VAL A 18 -13.75 4.78 -13.36
C VAL A 18 -13.83 5.95 -12.39
N ARG A 19 -13.97 5.64 -11.11
CA ARG A 19 -13.83 6.62 -10.02
C ARG A 19 -12.37 6.63 -9.57
N TRP A 20 -11.74 7.79 -9.62
CA TRP A 20 -10.36 7.99 -9.19
C TRP A 20 -10.28 8.78 -7.89
N SER A 21 -9.24 8.51 -7.12
CA SER A 21 -8.71 9.34 -6.06
C SER A 21 -7.19 9.25 -6.14
N ALA A 22 -6.51 10.35 -6.48
CA ALA A 22 -5.07 10.30 -6.65
C ALA A 22 -4.39 11.55 -6.08
N MET A 23 -3.20 11.38 -5.49
CA MET A 23 -2.39 12.45 -4.92
C MET A 23 -0.91 12.13 -5.03
N VAL A 24 -0.12 13.18 -5.27
CA VAL A 24 1.34 13.13 -5.24
C VAL A 24 1.86 14.21 -4.30
N ARG A 25 2.80 13.85 -3.44
CA ARG A 25 3.48 14.76 -2.52
C ARG A 25 4.99 14.72 -2.74
N ASP A 26 5.64 15.80 -2.45
CA ASP A 26 7.06 15.78 -2.13
C ASP A 26 7.24 15.02 -0.80
N ALA A 27 7.97 13.92 -0.83
CA ALA A 27 8.05 13.03 0.33
C ALA A 27 8.87 13.65 1.48
N ALA A 28 9.83 14.51 1.18
CA ALA A 28 10.69 15.17 2.16
C ALA A 28 9.94 16.27 2.93
N THR A 29 9.10 17.05 2.23
CA THR A 29 8.40 18.22 2.81
C THR A 29 6.94 17.93 3.17
N GLY A 30 6.32 16.93 2.54
CA GLY A 30 4.88 16.65 2.61
C GLY A 30 4.03 17.57 1.72
N ALA A 31 4.64 18.50 1.00
CA ALA A 31 3.92 19.43 0.12
C ALA A 31 3.18 18.69 -0.99
N VAL A 32 1.93 19.08 -1.25
CA VAL A 32 1.12 18.55 -2.35
C VAL A 32 1.69 19.08 -3.68
N LEU A 33 1.99 18.17 -4.60
CA LEU A 33 2.47 18.46 -5.95
C LEU A 33 1.39 18.26 -7.01
N ALA A 34 0.47 17.30 -6.81
CA ALA A 34 -0.66 17.08 -7.67
C ALA A 34 -1.80 16.44 -6.87
N ASP A 35 -3.04 16.84 -7.19
CA ASP A 35 -4.27 16.35 -6.57
C ASP A 35 -5.33 16.11 -7.67
N HIS A 36 -5.86 14.89 -7.72
CA HIS A 36 -7.02 14.53 -8.52
C HIS A 36 -8.05 13.85 -7.62
N LEU A 37 -8.99 14.64 -7.08
CA LEU A 37 -10.04 14.18 -6.19
C LEU A 37 -9.50 13.36 -4.98
N GLY A 38 -8.35 13.75 -4.47
CA GLY A 38 -7.58 12.99 -3.47
C GLY A 38 -8.32 12.74 -2.15
N SER A 39 -9.34 13.53 -1.83
CA SER A 39 -10.21 13.32 -0.65
C SER A 39 -11.32 12.28 -0.87
N ARG A 40 -11.52 11.80 -2.12
CA ARG A 40 -12.54 10.78 -2.39
C ARG A 40 -12.16 9.46 -1.72
N VAL A 41 -13.07 8.93 -0.92
CA VAL A 41 -12.89 7.64 -0.25
C VAL A 41 -13.35 6.52 -1.19
N LEU A 42 -12.46 5.55 -1.40
CA LEU A 42 -12.68 4.38 -2.25
C LEU A 42 -12.29 3.10 -1.51
N ARG A 43 -12.69 1.96 -2.04
CA ARG A 43 -12.18 0.66 -1.58
C ARG A 43 -10.70 0.55 -1.92
N THR A 44 -9.89 0.09 -0.95
CA THR A 44 -8.43 0.03 -1.10
C THR A 44 -7.86 -1.39 -1.08
N ALA A 45 -8.74 -2.40 -0.97
CA ALA A 45 -8.34 -3.81 -0.98
C ALA A 45 -7.14 -4.05 -0.03
N SER A 46 -6.04 -4.61 -0.51
CA SER A 46 -4.89 -4.96 0.34
C SER A 46 -4.04 -3.77 0.82
N VAL A 47 -4.29 -2.53 0.36
CA VAL A 47 -3.56 -1.36 0.87
C VAL A 47 -3.87 -1.10 2.35
N GLY A 48 -5.08 -1.44 2.83
CA GLY A 48 -5.41 -1.35 4.27
C GLY A 48 -4.51 -2.18 5.19
N LYS A 49 -3.80 -3.19 4.67
CA LYS A 49 -2.79 -3.97 5.42
C LYS A 49 -1.61 -3.13 5.89
N LEU A 50 -1.39 -1.95 5.32
CA LEU A 50 -0.41 -0.97 5.79
C LEU A 50 -0.61 -0.63 7.27
N PHE A 51 -1.85 -0.46 7.72
CA PHE A 51 -2.15 -0.16 9.13
C PHE A 51 -1.90 -1.35 10.05
N LEU A 52 -2.07 -2.57 9.57
CA LEU A 52 -1.65 -3.79 10.29
C LEU A 52 -0.13 -3.84 10.44
N LEU A 53 0.61 -3.58 9.37
CA LEU A 53 2.09 -3.55 9.41
C LEU A 53 2.60 -2.48 10.37
N LEU A 54 1.97 -1.29 10.40
CA LEU A 54 2.29 -0.23 11.35
C LEU A 54 2.07 -0.66 12.80
N GLU A 55 0.94 -1.31 13.12
CA GLU A 55 0.66 -1.78 14.48
C GLU A 55 1.61 -2.92 14.90
N VAL A 56 1.91 -3.85 14.00
CA VAL A 56 2.89 -4.92 14.24
C VAL A 56 4.28 -4.31 14.52
N ALA A 57 4.74 -3.39 13.68
CA ALA A 57 6.03 -2.72 13.86
C ALA A 57 6.09 -1.94 15.17
N ARG A 58 5.02 -1.20 15.52
CA ARG A 58 4.93 -0.48 16.79
C ARG A 58 5.09 -1.41 17.98
N ARG A 59 4.40 -2.56 17.98
CA ARG A 59 4.51 -3.53 19.07
C ARG A 59 5.88 -4.16 19.16
N ILE A 60 6.51 -4.46 18.03
CA ILE A 60 7.88 -4.98 18.00
C ILE A 60 8.85 -3.97 18.61
N VAL A 61 8.78 -2.71 18.18
CA VAL A 61 9.67 -1.65 18.70
C VAL A 61 9.42 -1.37 20.18
N ALA A 62 8.17 -1.46 20.64
CA ALA A 62 7.83 -1.31 22.07
C ALA A 62 8.22 -2.52 22.93
N GLY A 63 8.61 -3.65 22.35
CA GLY A 63 8.86 -4.90 23.06
C GLY A 63 7.60 -5.67 23.49
N ASP A 64 6.42 -5.25 22.99
CA ASP A 64 5.12 -5.88 23.29
C ASP A 64 4.85 -7.12 22.39
N LEU A 65 5.66 -7.32 21.36
CA LEU A 65 5.55 -8.41 20.40
C LEU A 65 6.96 -8.88 20.01
N ASP A 66 7.27 -10.16 20.26
CA ASP A 66 8.52 -10.76 19.81
C ASP A 66 8.46 -11.00 18.29
N PRO A 67 9.37 -10.41 17.48
CA PRO A 67 9.44 -10.66 16.05
C PRO A 67 9.66 -12.13 15.67
N HIS A 68 10.20 -12.93 16.59
CA HIS A 68 10.45 -14.36 16.41
C HIS A 68 9.33 -15.25 17.00
N GLU A 69 8.30 -14.67 17.63
CA GLU A 69 7.13 -15.41 18.10
C GLU A 69 6.54 -16.25 16.95
N GLN A 70 6.44 -17.56 17.17
CA GLN A 70 5.98 -18.51 16.17
C GLN A 70 4.46 -18.60 16.20
N LEU A 71 3.81 -18.18 15.13
CA LEU A 71 2.34 -18.23 14.97
C LEU A 71 1.94 -19.30 13.95
N SER A 72 0.87 -20.03 14.26
CA SER A 72 0.22 -20.95 13.33
C SER A 72 -1.16 -20.41 12.94
N TRP A 73 -1.59 -20.72 11.72
CA TRP A 73 -2.95 -20.44 11.27
C TRP A 73 -3.94 -21.50 11.78
N THR A 74 -5.21 -21.10 11.82
CA THR A 74 -6.36 -21.98 12.13
C THR A 74 -7.23 -22.14 10.88
N PRO A 75 -8.11 -23.20 10.82
CA PRO A 75 -9.00 -23.38 9.67
C PRO A 75 -9.89 -22.16 9.37
N GLU A 76 -10.28 -21.38 10.39
CA GLU A 76 -11.13 -20.20 10.26
C GLU A 76 -10.40 -19.01 9.62
N GLU A 77 -9.06 -19.04 9.62
CA GLU A 77 -8.20 -18.02 9.01
C GLU A 77 -7.81 -18.36 7.59
N TRP A 78 -8.06 -19.59 7.17
CA TRP A 78 -7.63 -20.07 5.86
C TRP A 78 -8.23 -19.27 4.72
N VAL A 79 -7.35 -18.73 3.89
CA VAL A 79 -7.68 -18.05 2.63
C VAL A 79 -6.58 -18.35 1.61
N ALA A 80 -6.95 -18.93 0.49
CA ALA A 80 -6.03 -19.42 -0.55
C ALA A 80 -6.05 -18.53 -1.79
N ASP A 81 -5.97 -17.22 -1.64
CA ASP A 81 -5.94 -16.27 -2.76
C ASP A 81 -4.53 -15.65 -2.88
N SER A 82 -4.34 -14.39 -2.52
CA SER A 82 -3.05 -13.72 -2.58
C SER A 82 -2.08 -14.22 -1.51
N GLY A 83 -0.82 -14.40 -1.86
CA GLY A 83 0.25 -14.80 -0.95
C GLY A 83 0.84 -16.17 -1.21
N LEU A 84 1.77 -16.58 -0.38
CA LEU A 84 2.55 -17.82 -0.51
C LEU A 84 2.32 -18.80 0.64
N TRP A 85 1.98 -18.33 1.85
CA TRP A 85 1.97 -19.20 3.03
C TRP A 85 0.99 -20.36 2.90
N HIS A 86 -0.16 -20.18 2.28
CA HIS A 86 -1.14 -21.25 2.03
C HIS A 86 -0.59 -22.38 1.11
N ARG A 87 0.56 -22.16 0.45
CA ARG A 87 1.24 -23.12 -0.42
C ARG A 87 2.48 -23.77 0.23
N LEU A 88 2.92 -23.23 1.36
CA LEU A 88 4.10 -23.73 2.07
C LEU A 88 3.71 -24.91 2.97
N ASP A 89 4.62 -25.85 3.15
CA ASP A 89 4.48 -26.92 4.16
C ASP A 89 4.67 -26.40 5.60
N ALA A 90 5.31 -25.23 5.75
CA ALA A 90 5.53 -24.58 7.02
C ALA A 90 4.21 -24.17 7.67
N ARG A 91 3.82 -24.85 8.74
CA ARG A 91 2.60 -24.58 9.52
C ARG A 91 2.73 -23.41 10.49
N ARG A 92 3.96 -22.98 10.77
CA ARG A 92 4.30 -21.90 11.72
C ARG A 92 5.35 -21.01 11.09
N LEU A 93 5.17 -19.70 11.27
CA LEU A 93 6.13 -18.68 10.85
C LEU A 93 6.29 -17.64 11.95
N GLY A 94 7.45 -17.00 11.98
CA GLY A 94 7.73 -15.87 12.87
C GLY A 94 6.89 -14.66 12.51
N VAL A 95 6.60 -13.81 13.49
CA VAL A 95 5.85 -12.55 13.28
C VAL A 95 6.53 -11.68 12.20
N ALA A 96 7.87 -11.57 12.23
CA ALA A 96 8.61 -10.79 11.23
C ALA A 96 8.46 -11.38 9.82
N ASP A 97 8.48 -12.72 9.68
CA ASP A 97 8.28 -13.39 8.39
C ASP A 97 6.86 -13.18 7.86
N LEU A 98 5.86 -13.22 8.76
CA LEU A 98 4.47 -12.94 8.39
C LEU A 98 4.29 -11.51 7.90
N ALA A 99 4.92 -10.54 8.58
CA ALA A 99 4.90 -9.14 8.16
C ALA A 99 5.59 -8.94 6.81
N LEU A 100 6.73 -9.60 6.58
CA LEU A 100 7.42 -9.60 5.29
C LEU A 100 6.54 -10.19 4.18
N LEU A 101 5.88 -11.33 4.41
CA LEU A 101 4.96 -11.91 3.43
C LEU A 101 3.78 -10.97 3.08
N ILE A 102 3.29 -10.20 4.05
CA ILE A 102 2.25 -9.19 3.79
C ILE A 102 2.81 -8.04 2.94
N GLY A 103 4.02 -7.57 3.22
CA GLY A 103 4.69 -6.53 2.45
C GLY A 103 4.99 -6.99 1.02
N ALA A 104 5.65 -8.14 0.89
CA ALA A 104 6.21 -8.61 -0.37
C ALA A 104 5.17 -9.17 -1.35
N VAL A 105 4.22 -9.98 -0.88
CA VAL A 105 3.26 -10.70 -1.74
C VAL A 105 1.82 -10.52 -1.29
N SER A 106 1.57 -9.56 -0.43
CA SER A 106 0.22 -9.26 0.07
C SER A 106 -0.49 -10.47 0.70
N ASP A 107 0.22 -11.34 1.42
CA ASP A 107 -0.25 -12.63 1.91
C ASP A 107 -1.51 -12.51 2.77
N ASN A 108 -2.60 -13.13 2.32
CA ASN A 108 -3.90 -13.06 2.96
C ASN A 108 -3.96 -13.89 4.26
N LEU A 109 -3.33 -15.08 4.26
CA LEU A 109 -3.29 -15.95 5.43
C LEU A 109 -2.45 -15.32 6.55
N ALA A 110 -1.27 -14.78 6.21
CA ALA A 110 -0.42 -14.03 7.13
C ALA A 110 -1.17 -12.81 7.71
N THR A 111 -1.95 -12.11 6.88
CA THR A 111 -2.80 -10.98 7.32
C THR A 111 -3.78 -11.43 8.40
N ASN A 112 -4.53 -12.54 8.17
CA ASN A 112 -5.53 -13.01 9.12
C ASN A 112 -4.90 -13.43 10.45
N VAL A 113 -3.77 -14.13 10.40
CA VAL A 113 -3.05 -14.56 11.61
C VAL A 113 -2.52 -13.35 12.40
N LEU A 114 -1.94 -12.35 11.75
CA LEU A 114 -1.48 -11.14 12.44
C LEU A 114 -2.65 -10.29 12.95
N VAL A 115 -3.77 -10.18 12.22
CA VAL A 115 -4.99 -9.51 12.73
C VAL A 115 -5.49 -10.20 14.00
N ARG A 116 -5.54 -11.53 14.05
CA ARG A 116 -5.88 -12.26 15.29
C ARG A 116 -4.91 -11.94 16.42
N ARG A 117 -3.60 -11.88 16.13
CA ARG A 117 -2.56 -11.67 17.17
C ARG A 117 -2.57 -10.26 17.76
N VAL A 118 -2.81 -9.25 16.95
CA VAL A 118 -2.78 -7.85 17.41
C VAL A 118 -4.17 -7.27 17.70
N GLY A 119 -5.21 -7.82 17.12
CA GLY A 119 -6.59 -7.34 17.22
C GLY A 119 -6.94 -6.28 16.16
N LEU A 120 -8.09 -6.42 15.52
CA LEU A 120 -8.55 -5.49 14.47
C LEU A 120 -8.76 -4.07 15.02
N ASP A 121 -9.30 -3.94 16.25
CA ASP A 121 -9.52 -2.65 16.91
C ASP A 121 -8.21 -1.87 17.10
N ALA A 122 -7.11 -2.58 17.40
CA ALA A 122 -5.79 -1.96 17.53
C ALA A 122 -5.28 -1.45 16.17
N VAL A 123 -5.50 -2.20 15.08
CA VAL A 123 -5.17 -1.78 13.71
C VAL A 123 -5.95 -0.53 13.32
N GLN A 124 -7.24 -0.47 13.64
CA GLN A 124 -8.08 0.71 13.39
C GLN A 124 -7.67 1.90 14.26
N ALA A 125 -7.30 1.65 15.50
CA ALA A 125 -6.76 2.69 16.38
C ALA A 125 -5.42 3.24 15.85
N MET A 126 -4.56 2.37 15.29
CA MET A 126 -3.33 2.78 14.62
C MET A 126 -3.61 3.71 13.44
N ALA A 127 -4.56 3.38 12.56
CA ALA A 127 -4.94 4.26 11.46
C ALA A 127 -5.35 5.66 11.96
N ARG A 128 -6.19 5.72 12.99
CA ARG A 128 -6.59 7.01 13.61
C ARG A 128 -5.41 7.76 14.23
N SER A 129 -4.49 7.06 14.88
CA SER A 129 -3.32 7.66 15.54
C SER A 129 -2.34 8.33 14.58
N VAL A 130 -2.27 7.84 13.34
CA VAL A 130 -1.46 8.43 12.26
C VAL A 130 -2.22 9.45 11.41
N GLY A 131 -3.38 9.92 11.90
CA GLY A 131 -4.14 11.01 11.29
C GLY A 131 -5.19 10.59 10.27
N CYS A 132 -5.38 9.29 10.00
CA CYS A 132 -6.40 8.82 9.07
C CYS A 132 -7.79 8.80 9.72
N ARG A 133 -8.77 9.38 9.03
CA ARG A 133 -10.19 9.39 9.45
C ARG A 133 -10.99 8.39 8.64
N ASP A 134 -10.68 8.29 7.34
CA ASP A 134 -11.41 7.51 6.35
C ASP A 134 -10.62 6.28 5.88
N SER A 135 -9.29 6.30 6.01
CA SER A 135 -8.43 5.18 5.59
C SER A 135 -8.20 4.22 6.75
N THR A 136 -8.61 2.95 6.56
CA THR A 136 -8.45 1.91 7.59
C THR A 136 -8.66 0.50 7.05
N LEU A 137 -8.18 -0.50 7.79
CA LEU A 137 -8.56 -1.91 7.64
C LEU A 137 -9.88 -2.14 8.38
N LEU A 138 -10.92 -2.63 7.70
CA LEU A 138 -12.25 -2.80 8.27
C LEU A 138 -12.51 -4.20 8.79
N ASP A 139 -11.78 -5.19 8.26
CA ASP A 139 -12.06 -6.62 8.51
C ASP A 139 -10.80 -7.45 8.27
N ARG A 140 -10.87 -8.73 8.66
CA ARG A 140 -9.95 -9.75 8.16
C ARG A 140 -10.24 -10.07 6.69
N VAL A 141 -9.29 -10.70 6.02
CA VAL A 141 -9.52 -11.19 4.65
C VAL A 141 -10.51 -12.35 4.68
N ARG A 142 -11.50 -12.29 3.79
CA ARG A 142 -12.55 -13.33 3.64
C ARG A 142 -12.69 -13.72 2.18
N THR A 143 -12.93 -14.98 1.93
CA THR A 143 -13.33 -15.48 0.61
C THR A 143 -14.71 -14.97 0.24
N ASP A 144 -15.65 -15.03 1.19
CA ASP A 144 -17.03 -14.60 1.03
C ASP A 144 -17.41 -13.59 2.11
N ARG A 145 -18.30 -12.65 1.78
CA ARG A 145 -18.83 -11.66 2.69
C ARG A 145 -20.34 -11.74 2.75
N GLY A 146 -20.87 -12.05 3.93
CA GLY A 146 -22.28 -11.95 4.23
C GLY A 146 -22.69 -10.54 4.72
N PRO A 147 -24.00 -10.30 4.91
CA PRO A 147 -24.52 -9.01 5.37
C PRO A 147 -24.05 -8.60 6.77
N GLU A 148 -23.57 -9.54 7.56
CA GLU A 148 -23.00 -9.32 8.91
C GLU A 148 -21.56 -8.80 8.87
N HIS A 149 -20.89 -8.83 7.72
CA HIS A 149 -19.52 -8.39 7.55
C HIS A 149 -19.45 -6.98 6.93
N PRO A 150 -18.36 -6.23 7.18
CA PRO A 150 -18.09 -5.03 6.41
C PRO A 150 -18.10 -5.31 4.89
N PRO A 151 -18.61 -4.40 4.06
CA PRO A 151 -18.80 -4.65 2.62
C PRO A 151 -17.47 -4.81 1.86
N THR A 152 -16.37 -4.39 2.47
CA THR A 152 -15.02 -4.47 1.90
C THR A 152 -13.97 -4.70 2.97
N LEU A 153 -12.77 -5.14 2.56
CA LEU A 153 -11.63 -5.32 3.45
C LEU A 153 -11.14 -4.00 4.06
N SER A 154 -11.12 -2.94 3.26
CA SER A 154 -10.56 -1.65 3.64
C SER A 154 -11.13 -0.52 2.79
N LEU A 155 -11.07 0.69 3.33
CA LEU A 155 -11.35 1.96 2.65
C LEU A 155 -10.15 2.90 2.81
N GLY A 156 -10.09 3.92 1.97
CA GLY A 156 -9.12 5.00 2.10
C GLY A 156 -9.24 6.06 1.04
N SER A 157 -8.54 7.18 1.27
CA SER A 157 -8.41 8.30 0.37
C SER A 157 -6.95 8.54 -0.01
N ALA A 158 -6.71 9.07 -1.21
CA ALA A 158 -5.33 9.32 -1.65
C ALA A 158 -4.64 10.40 -0.80
N VAL A 159 -5.38 11.36 -0.28
CA VAL A 159 -4.83 12.41 0.59
C VAL A 159 -4.24 11.81 1.86
N GLU A 160 -4.94 10.89 2.53
CA GLU A 160 -4.46 10.27 3.77
C GLU A 160 -3.34 9.27 3.50
N LEU A 161 -3.51 8.40 2.51
CA LEU A 161 -2.52 7.36 2.20
C LEU A 161 -1.18 7.98 1.74
N SER A 162 -1.20 9.00 0.87
CA SER A 162 0.03 9.67 0.45
C SER A 162 0.71 10.42 1.60
N ASP A 163 -0.04 10.95 2.57
CA ASP A 163 0.55 11.59 3.75
C ASP A 163 1.25 10.59 4.67
N VAL A 164 0.62 9.42 4.90
CA VAL A 164 1.25 8.31 5.65
C VAL A 164 2.54 7.87 4.96
N LEU A 165 2.55 7.69 3.63
CA LEU A 165 3.74 7.29 2.88
C LEU A 165 4.85 8.36 2.95
N ALA A 166 4.50 9.64 2.81
CA ALA A 166 5.45 10.74 2.99
C ALA A 166 6.00 10.77 4.43
N GLY A 167 5.15 10.53 5.43
CA GLY A 167 5.55 10.42 6.83
C GLY A 167 6.50 9.24 7.08
N LEU A 168 6.25 8.08 6.47
CA LEU A 168 7.15 6.92 6.52
C LEU A 168 8.53 7.26 5.95
N HIS A 169 8.59 7.93 4.79
CA HIS A 169 9.84 8.39 4.20
C HIS A 169 10.59 9.32 5.14
N ARG A 170 9.92 10.29 5.77
CA ARG A 170 10.51 11.20 6.76
C ARG A 170 10.84 10.52 8.10
N ARG A 171 10.54 9.25 8.26
CA ARG A 171 10.72 8.50 9.52
C ARG A 171 9.93 9.11 10.70
N SER A 172 8.77 9.70 10.42
CA SER A 172 7.93 10.42 11.40
C SER A 172 6.61 9.72 11.75
N VAL A 173 6.30 8.59 11.10
CA VAL A 173 5.11 7.79 11.42
C VAL A 173 5.42 6.92 12.64
N VAL A 174 4.74 7.18 13.76
CA VAL A 174 4.93 6.58 15.08
C VAL A 174 6.33 6.83 15.64
N SER A 175 7.37 6.24 15.04
CA SER A 175 8.79 6.49 15.33
C SER A 175 9.66 6.21 14.10
N ALA A 176 10.95 6.56 14.20
CA ALA A 176 11.91 6.30 13.12
C ALA A 176 12.12 4.79 12.91
N GLU A 177 12.16 4.02 14.00
CA GLU A 177 12.32 2.57 13.99
C GLU A 177 11.09 1.87 13.39
N VAL A 178 9.88 2.28 13.79
CA VAL A 178 8.63 1.76 13.21
C VAL A 178 8.56 2.03 11.72
N SER A 179 8.86 3.27 11.31
CA SER A 179 8.89 3.63 9.90
C SER A 179 9.93 2.81 9.12
N ALA A 180 11.10 2.54 9.72
CA ALA A 180 12.15 1.72 9.11
C ALA A 180 11.70 0.28 8.85
N LEU A 181 11.06 -0.36 9.86
CA LEU A 181 10.55 -1.73 9.73
C LEU A 181 9.49 -1.82 8.62
N VAL A 182 8.52 -0.91 8.63
CA VAL A 182 7.43 -0.94 7.62
C VAL A 182 7.98 -0.72 6.21
N LEU A 183 8.88 0.26 6.03
CA LEU A 183 9.51 0.49 4.71
C LEU A 183 10.35 -0.71 4.26
N GLY A 184 11.03 -1.39 5.19
CA GLY A 184 11.78 -2.62 4.89
C GLY A 184 10.88 -3.76 4.40
N TRP A 185 9.70 -3.95 5.00
CA TRP A 185 8.75 -4.95 4.50
C TRP A 185 8.13 -4.57 3.16
N LEU A 186 7.84 -3.28 2.95
CA LEU A 186 7.23 -2.79 1.70
C LEU A 186 8.21 -2.71 0.53
N SER A 187 9.53 -2.60 0.79
CA SER A 187 10.54 -2.58 -0.29
C SER A 187 10.65 -3.92 -1.02
N ALA A 188 10.12 -4.98 -0.44
CA ALA A 188 10.09 -6.31 -1.04
C ALA A 188 8.80 -6.58 -1.87
N ASP A 189 7.90 -5.60 -2.08
CA ASP A 189 6.65 -5.81 -2.83
C ASP A 189 6.94 -6.22 -4.29
N THR A 190 6.47 -7.39 -4.67
CA THR A 190 6.67 -7.95 -6.03
C THR A 190 5.59 -7.51 -7.02
N ASP A 191 4.50 -6.87 -6.58
CA ASP A 191 3.46 -6.39 -7.48
C ASP A 191 3.79 -5.00 -8.04
N LEU A 192 4.51 -4.98 -9.14
CA LEU A 192 4.86 -3.77 -9.89
C LEU A 192 3.95 -3.54 -11.10
N SER A 193 2.72 -4.04 -11.09
CA SER A 193 1.85 -4.06 -12.28
C SER A 193 1.11 -2.73 -12.56
N MET A 194 1.10 -1.78 -11.60
CA MET A 194 0.31 -0.54 -11.65
C MET A 194 1.17 0.70 -11.90
N VAL A 195 1.20 1.65 -10.96
CA VAL A 195 2.07 2.84 -11.05
C VAL A 195 3.53 2.44 -11.17
N ALA A 196 3.95 1.48 -10.38
CA ALA A 196 5.30 0.93 -10.39
C ALA A 196 5.73 0.38 -11.77
N ALA A 197 4.80 -0.09 -12.61
CA ALA A 197 5.11 -0.55 -13.97
C ALA A 197 5.72 0.55 -14.86
N GLY A 198 5.45 1.82 -14.56
CA GLY A 198 6.05 2.97 -15.26
C GLY A 198 7.53 3.19 -14.95
N LEU A 199 8.05 2.57 -13.90
CA LEU A 199 9.45 2.69 -13.47
C LEU A 199 10.36 1.70 -14.21
N GLY A 200 9.85 0.54 -14.65
CA GLY A 200 10.58 -0.48 -15.36
C GLY A 200 11.60 -1.21 -14.50
N LEU A 201 11.28 -1.43 -13.22
CA LEU A 201 12.09 -2.16 -12.25
C LEU A 201 11.90 -3.68 -12.40
N ASP A 202 12.88 -4.46 -11.94
CA ASP A 202 12.74 -5.91 -11.80
C ASP A 202 11.91 -6.22 -10.54
N PRO A 203 10.77 -6.91 -10.64
CA PRO A 203 9.91 -7.20 -9.49
C PRO A 203 10.58 -8.11 -8.44
N LEU A 204 11.68 -8.78 -8.75
CA LEU A 204 12.37 -9.69 -7.84
C LEU A 204 13.68 -9.12 -7.28
N ALA A 205 14.16 -7.99 -7.80
CA ALA A 205 15.46 -7.42 -7.44
C ALA A 205 15.44 -5.88 -7.53
N HIS A 206 14.66 -5.20 -6.65
CA HIS A 206 14.54 -3.75 -6.62
C HIS A 206 14.55 -3.15 -5.19
N ASP A 207 14.95 -3.92 -4.20
CA ASP A 207 15.17 -3.44 -2.82
C ASP A 207 16.32 -2.43 -2.73
N GLU A 208 17.28 -2.50 -3.65
CA GLU A 208 18.25 -1.44 -3.90
C GLU A 208 17.83 -0.56 -5.10
N ALA A 209 18.47 0.60 -5.25
CA ALA A 209 18.16 1.51 -6.36
C ALA A 209 18.52 0.87 -7.71
N ASP A 210 17.52 0.67 -8.56
CA ASP A 210 17.69 0.23 -9.96
C ASP A 210 17.33 1.37 -10.91
N ARG A 211 18.11 1.54 -11.98
CA ARG A 211 17.91 2.60 -12.99
C ARG A 211 17.75 4.00 -12.40
N GLY A 212 18.43 4.27 -11.29
CA GLY A 212 18.41 5.56 -10.59
C GLY A 212 17.19 5.78 -9.70
N VAL A 213 16.34 4.78 -9.50
CA VAL A 213 15.13 4.85 -8.65
C VAL A 213 15.14 3.74 -7.61
N ARG A 214 14.70 4.07 -6.40
CA ARG A 214 14.27 3.10 -5.39
C ARG A 214 12.77 3.25 -5.18
N LEU A 215 12.09 2.13 -5.11
CA LEU A 215 10.64 2.06 -4.88
C LEU A 215 10.34 1.36 -3.56
N VAL A 216 9.34 1.88 -2.87
CA VAL A 216 8.65 1.19 -1.79
C VAL A 216 7.17 1.37 -2.05
N ASN A 217 6.41 0.29 -2.20
CA ASN A 217 4.99 0.40 -2.49
C ASN A 217 4.14 -0.68 -1.83
N LYS A 218 2.84 -0.47 -1.88
CA LYS A 218 1.82 -1.46 -1.53
C LYS A 218 0.67 -1.36 -2.51
N THR A 219 0.31 -2.50 -3.07
CA THR A 219 -0.80 -2.60 -4.00
C THR A 219 -2.07 -3.16 -3.35
N GLY A 220 -3.20 -2.90 -3.99
CA GLY A 220 -4.51 -3.44 -3.64
C GLY A 220 -5.32 -3.77 -4.88
N THR A 221 -5.78 -5.01 -4.97
CA THR A 221 -6.49 -5.56 -6.14
C THR A 221 -7.70 -6.37 -5.71
N ILE A 222 -8.84 -6.07 -6.30
CA ILE A 222 -10.02 -6.96 -6.41
C ILE A 222 -10.64 -6.77 -7.80
N SER A 223 -11.71 -7.47 -8.12
CA SER A 223 -12.33 -7.46 -9.47
C SER A 223 -12.59 -6.05 -10.02
N VAL A 224 -12.92 -5.09 -9.17
CA VAL A 224 -13.37 -3.72 -9.52
C VAL A 224 -12.51 -2.62 -8.89
N VAL A 225 -11.31 -2.95 -8.42
CA VAL A 225 -10.40 -1.99 -7.75
C VAL A 225 -8.96 -2.25 -8.16
N ARG A 226 -8.22 -1.17 -8.43
CA ARG A 226 -6.76 -1.13 -8.52
C ARG A 226 -6.25 0.04 -7.68
N VAL A 227 -5.33 -0.23 -6.79
CA VAL A 227 -4.72 0.77 -5.91
C VAL A 227 -3.22 0.53 -5.83
N ASP A 228 -2.44 1.58 -5.99
CA ASP A 228 -0.99 1.56 -5.75
C ASP A 228 -0.60 2.80 -4.96
N VAL A 229 0.03 2.60 -3.83
CA VAL A 229 0.53 3.67 -2.95
C VAL A 229 2.00 3.42 -2.63
N GLY A 230 2.82 4.45 -2.65
CA GLY A 230 4.24 4.23 -2.43
C GLY A 230 5.09 5.50 -2.33
N VAL A 231 6.39 5.25 -2.25
CA VAL A 231 7.44 6.29 -2.32
C VAL A 231 8.42 5.92 -3.43
N ILE A 232 8.67 6.86 -4.32
CA ILE A 232 9.71 6.79 -5.35
C ILE A 232 10.83 7.72 -4.92
N GLU A 233 12.02 7.17 -4.69
CA GLU A 233 13.23 7.95 -4.41
C GLU A 233 14.07 7.99 -5.67
N GLY A 234 14.29 9.17 -6.22
CA GLY A 234 15.13 9.41 -7.38
C GLY A 234 16.28 10.38 -7.09
N PRO A 235 17.19 10.61 -8.06
CA PRO A 235 18.36 11.50 -7.87
C PRO A 235 17.98 12.96 -7.59
N GLY A 236 16.81 13.40 -8.07
CA GLY A 236 16.36 14.78 -7.92
C GLY A 236 15.53 15.01 -6.67
N ARG A 237 14.63 14.09 -6.34
CA ARG A 237 13.75 14.16 -5.17
C ARG A 237 13.08 12.83 -4.88
N ALA A 238 12.47 12.73 -3.69
CA ALA A 238 11.56 11.66 -3.34
C ALA A 238 10.10 12.11 -3.47
N LEU A 239 9.25 11.24 -4.02
CA LEU A 239 7.82 11.46 -4.25
C LEU A 239 7.00 10.40 -3.52
N ALA A 240 6.06 10.82 -2.67
CA ALA A 240 5.04 9.94 -2.12
C ALA A 240 3.77 10.04 -2.97
N TYR A 241 3.19 8.90 -3.32
CA TYR A 241 2.01 8.85 -4.16
C TYR A 241 0.95 7.89 -3.61
N ALA A 242 -0.30 8.17 -3.96
CA ALA A 242 -1.41 7.25 -3.83
C ALA A 242 -2.31 7.41 -5.06
N VAL A 243 -2.57 6.32 -5.77
CA VAL A 243 -3.44 6.28 -6.96
C VAL A 243 -4.44 5.16 -6.78
N LEU A 244 -5.71 5.53 -6.65
CA LEU A 244 -6.83 4.64 -6.38
C LEU A 244 -7.80 4.71 -7.55
N ALA A 245 -8.22 3.55 -8.04
CA ALA A 245 -9.21 3.39 -9.09
C ALA A 245 -10.26 2.37 -8.69
N GLU A 246 -11.53 2.72 -8.87
CA GLU A 246 -12.67 1.86 -8.56
C GLU A 246 -13.74 2.03 -9.64
N TRP A 247 -14.39 0.93 -10.04
CA TRP A 247 -15.46 0.93 -11.03
C TRP A 247 -16.63 0.03 -10.63
N GLU A 248 -17.73 0.11 -11.36
CA GLU A 248 -18.93 -0.68 -11.07
C GLU A 248 -18.79 -2.14 -11.54
N PRO A 249 -19.36 -3.10 -10.80
CA PRO A 249 -19.44 -4.47 -11.27
C PRO A 249 -20.10 -4.59 -12.64
N GLY A 250 -19.58 -5.48 -13.49
CA GLY A 250 -20.06 -5.68 -14.85
C GLY A 250 -19.38 -4.80 -15.89
N GLN A 251 -18.55 -3.85 -15.47
CA GLN A 251 -17.60 -3.12 -16.32
C GLN A 251 -16.22 -3.73 -16.18
N ASP A 252 -15.39 -3.67 -17.21
CA ASP A 252 -13.98 -4.10 -17.14
C ASP A 252 -13.04 -3.10 -17.84
N PRO A 253 -12.83 -1.90 -17.26
CA PRO A 253 -11.89 -0.91 -17.78
C PRO A 253 -10.45 -1.21 -17.32
N ARG A 254 -10.13 -2.44 -16.95
CA ARG A 254 -8.86 -2.83 -16.30
C ARG A 254 -7.65 -2.40 -17.09
N ASP A 255 -7.64 -2.65 -18.39
CA ASP A 255 -6.48 -2.34 -19.22
C ASP A 255 -6.27 -0.83 -19.33
N ASP A 256 -7.33 -0.04 -19.51
CA ASP A 256 -7.27 1.43 -19.51
C ASP A 256 -6.79 1.97 -18.17
N VAL A 257 -7.25 1.39 -17.05
CA VAL A 257 -6.81 1.76 -15.70
C VAL A 257 -5.33 1.47 -15.51
N LEU A 258 -4.86 0.28 -15.88
CA LEU A 258 -3.44 -0.10 -15.75
C LEU A 258 -2.54 0.76 -16.65
N ASP A 259 -2.98 1.10 -17.86
CA ASP A 259 -2.23 1.99 -18.76
C ASP A 259 -2.18 3.43 -18.23
N ALA A 260 -3.27 3.94 -17.65
CA ALA A 260 -3.29 5.24 -16.98
C ALA A 260 -2.32 5.26 -15.78
N MET A 261 -2.36 4.24 -14.91
CA MET A 261 -1.47 4.12 -13.77
C MET A 261 0.01 4.02 -14.19
N ARG A 262 0.32 3.21 -15.21
CA ARG A 262 1.66 3.13 -15.80
C ARG A 262 2.13 4.48 -16.33
N SER A 263 1.24 5.25 -16.94
CA SER A 263 1.54 6.59 -17.45
C SER A 263 1.86 7.57 -16.32
N VAL A 264 1.13 7.51 -15.20
CA VAL A 264 1.47 8.23 -13.96
C VAL A 264 2.87 7.84 -13.51
N GLY A 265 3.18 6.55 -13.41
CA GLY A 265 4.50 6.07 -12.99
C GLY A 265 5.66 6.62 -13.83
N ARG A 266 5.52 6.68 -15.16
CA ARG A 266 6.53 7.31 -16.03
C ARG A 266 6.74 8.78 -15.73
N ARG A 267 5.67 9.53 -15.46
CA ARG A 267 5.76 10.95 -15.08
C ARG A 267 6.40 11.14 -13.72
N LEU A 268 6.04 10.29 -12.74
CA LEU A 268 6.68 10.31 -11.42
C LEU A 268 8.18 9.99 -11.50
N ARG A 269 8.57 9.01 -12.30
CA ARG A 269 9.98 8.69 -12.55
C ARG A 269 10.74 9.92 -13.10
N SER A 270 10.21 10.52 -14.16
CA SER A 270 10.81 11.74 -14.76
C SER A 270 10.89 12.89 -13.74
N ALA A 271 9.83 13.11 -12.94
CA ALA A 271 9.80 14.14 -11.91
C ALA A 271 10.76 13.86 -10.74
N ALA A 272 11.08 12.58 -10.47
CA ALA A 272 12.10 12.18 -9.50
C ALA A 272 13.53 12.35 -10.05
N GLY A 273 13.70 12.64 -11.33
CA GLY A 273 14.99 12.93 -11.98
C GLY A 273 15.69 11.69 -12.56
N ALA A 274 14.94 10.62 -12.89
CA ALA A 274 15.49 9.36 -13.41
C ALA A 274 14.96 8.99 -14.81
#